data_f80a3245ceb365e53c1681ba3de79d73
#
_entry.id   f80a3245ceb365e53c1681ba3de79d73
#
_cell.length_a   1.000
_cell.length_b   1.000
_cell.length_c   1.000
_cell.angle_alpha   90.00
_cell.angle_beta   90.00
_cell.angle_gamma   90.00
#
_symmetry.space_group_name_H-M   'P 1'
#
loop_
_entity.id
_entity.type
_entity.pdbx_description
1 polymer ?
#
loop_
_entity_poly.entity_id
_entity_poly.type
_entity_poly.pdbx_seq_one_letter_code
_entity_poly.pdbx_strand_id
1 'polypeptide(L)'
;MHSELVHRGYRVVSLRAAKGGWNWFYRQLPTFFGVSTSDLILFSRQLSTFLKVGVPITEAIRLLRSGTRSGPFRAALDDINDDLDDGESFSIAISHHPNVFNQLYVDMVRAAEYSGSLEKVLLQIAAYLQRQDSALKKLRSAMIYPAVILTLAIVVCGVLIVVVLPNFVSLFREFHADLPMPTKVLLALGSFVEIWRLEIVIVAAILVLGSFLFLQSKPGHVFWDHALIKVPVLGTIVVFAIVERFTRTLATMLRAGIPISQTFDVASASAGNIRFRRGLDAVRQRMVTGDGFSEPLAATGLFGPMVIRMVRVGEETGTLDQSLEQIADFLAEEMDYKVRNMIALMEPALVIAVGAAVGFVAISVVLPMYGLLRAVQ
;
A
#
# COMPACT_ATOMS: atom_id res chain seq x y z
N MET A 1 45.43 -10.98 7.37
CA MET A 1 44.46 -11.00 6.27
C MET A 1 44.84 -10.01 5.14
N HIS A 2 45.13 -8.71 5.42
CA HIS A 2 45.61 -7.77 4.39
C HIS A 2 46.91 -8.24 3.73
N SER A 3 47.92 -8.65 4.53
CA SER A 3 49.21 -9.14 4.05
C SER A 3 49.13 -10.45 3.27
N GLU A 4 48.17 -11.30 3.56
CA GLU A 4 47.93 -12.57 2.87
C GLU A 4 47.32 -12.39 1.48
N LEU A 5 46.41 -11.40 1.30
CA LEU A 5 45.82 -11.09 0.02
C LEU A 5 46.80 -10.40 -0.93
N VAL A 6 47.67 -9.53 -0.39
CA VAL A 6 48.74 -8.90 -1.17
C VAL A 6 49.77 -9.95 -1.62
N HIS A 7 50.09 -10.94 -0.76
CA HIS A 7 51.02 -12.04 -1.12
C HIS A 7 50.46 -12.98 -2.21
N ARG A 8 49.11 -13.02 -2.37
CA ARG A 8 48.44 -13.78 -3.44
C ARG A 8 48.24 -12.97 -4.72
N GLY A 9 48.83 -11.77 -4.83
CA GLY A 9 48.82 -10.95 -6.03
C GLY A 9 47.55 -10.15 -6.23
N TYR A 10 46.66 -10.07 -5.23
CA TYR A 10 45.43 -9.25 -5.30
C TYR A 10 45.75 -7.81 -4.87
N ARG A 11 45.35 -6.85 -5.70
CA ARG A 11 45.36 -5.45 -5.36
C ARG A 11 44.11 -5.16 -4.48
N VAL A 12 44.32 -5.09 -3.16
CA VAL A 12 43.27 -4.83 -2.19
C VAL A 12 42.81 -3.38 -2.37
N VAL A 13 41.59 -3.16 -2.90
CA VAL A 13 40.98 -1.83 -3.11
C VAL A 13 40.26 -1.40 -1.82
N SER A 14 39.61 -2.33 -1.12
CA SER A 14 39.03 -2.09 0.21
C SER A 14 38.88 -3.41 0.96
N LEU A 15 39.07 -3.40 2.29
CA LEU A 15 38.77 -4.53 3.16
C LEU A 15 37.63 -4.12 4.09
N ARG A 16 36.42 -4.63 3.85
CA ARG A 16 35.30 -4.49 4.78
C ARG A 16 35.28 -5.72 5.70
N ALA A 17 35.34 -5.50 6.99
CA ALA A 17 35.05 -6.56 7.96
C ALA A 17 33.55 -6.91 7.84
N ALA A 18 33.24 -8.15 7.52
CA ALA A 18 31.86 -8.64 7.61
C ALA A 18 31.44 -8.51 9.08
N LYS A 19 30.67 -7.46 9.40
CA LYS A 19 30.03 -7.28 10.71
C LYS A 19 29.07 -8.46 10.91
N GLY A 20 29.54 -9.49 11.59
CA GLY A 20 28.78 -10.69 11.86
C GLY A 20 27.72 -10.47 12.91
N GLY A 21 26.57 -11.13 12.72
CA GLY A 21 25.66 -11.50 13.76
C GLY A 21 24.20 -11.09 13.48
N TRP A 22 23.71 -10.01 13.97
CA TRP A 22 22.28 -9.69 13.96
C TRP A 22 21.79 -8.99 12.68
N ASN A 23 22.66 -8.30 11.96
CA ASN A 23 22.33 -7.63 10.70
C ASN A 23 21.90 -8.60 9.57
N TRP A 24 22.40 -9.86 9.59
CA TRP A 24 21.96 -10.90 8.65
C TRP A 24 20.48 -11.27 8.82
N PHE A 25 19.97 -11.30 10.05
CA PHE A 25 18.58 -11.65 10.35
C PHE A 25 17.60 -10.59 9.82
N TYR A 26 17.95 -9.31 9.93
CA TYR A 26 17.13 -8.19 9.38
C TYR A 26 17.16 -8.12 7.86
N ARG A 27 18.21 -8.62 7.25
CA ARG A 27 18.38 -8.65 5.79
C ARG A 27 17.54 -9.74 5.11
N GLN A 28 17.21 -10.82 5.81
CA GLN A 28 16.42 -11.94 5.27
C GLN A 28 14.91 -11.87 5.57
N LEU A 29 14.47 -11.07 6.54
CA LEU A 29 13.06 -10.90 6.90
C LEU A 29 12.63 -9.43 6.82
N PRO A 30 12.70 -8.78 5.65
CA PRO A 30 12.43 -7.35 5.51
C PRO A 30 10.94 -6.98 5.78
N THR A 31 10.03 -7.92 5.68
CA THR A 31 8.58 -7.69 5.84
C THR A 31 8.11 -7.54 7.29
N PHE A 32 8.84 -8.07 8.26
CA PHE A 32 8.44 -8.01 9.67
C PHE A 32 9.07 -6.85 10.46
N PHE A 33 10.22 -6.31 10.00
CA PHE A 33 10.97 -5.27 10.68
C PHE A 33 11.29 -4.08 9.77
N GLY A 34 10.35 -3.72 8.88
CA GLY A 34 10.51 -2.60 7.96
C GLY A 34 10.68 -1.26 8.67
N VAL A 35 11.39 -0.34 8.04
CA VAL A 35 11.47 1.05 8.49
C VAL A 35 10.10 1.71 8.31
N SER A 36 9.61 2.39 9.34
CA SER A 36 8.33 3.09 9.28
C SER A 36 8.39 4.25 8.27
N THR A 37 7.34 4.42 7.48
CA THR A 37 7.21 5.60 6.60
C THR A 37 7.31 6.90 7.40
N SER A 38 6.83 6.92 8.64
CA SER A 38 6.95 8.07 9.53
C SER A 38 8.41 8.40 9.89
N ASP A 39 9.27 7.38 10.08
CA ASP A 39 10.70 7.59 10.35
C ASP A 39 11.39 8.18 9.12
N LEU A 40 11.04 7.69 7.92
CA LEU A 40 11.59 8.19 6.66
C LEU A 40 11.15 9.63 6.36
N ILE A 41 9.89 9.98 6.66
CA ILE A 41 9.39 11.36 6.56
C ILE A 41 10.18 12.29 7.48
N LEU A 42 10.34 11.88 8.75
CA LEU A 42 11.06 12.66 9.75
C LEU A 42 12.54 12.83 9.35
N PHE A 43 13.20 11.75 8.94
CA PHE A 43 14.55 11.75 8.44
C PHE A 43 14.72 12.74 7.27
N SER A 44 13.86 12.65 6.25
CA SER A 44 13.95 13.51 5.06
C SER A 44 13.78 15.01 5.41
N ARG A 45 12.87 15.33 6.34
CA ARG A 45 12.67 16.72 6.82
C ARG A 45 13.86 17.23 7.61
N GLN A 46 14.37 16.41 8.53
CA GLN A 46 15.51 16.81 9.36
C GLN A 46 16.78 16.94 8.52
N LEU A 47 17.02 16.01 7.59
CA LEU A 47 18.15 16.10 6.66
C LEU A 47 18.07 17.36 5.81
N SER A 48 16.89 17.65 5.22
CA SER A 48 16.66 18.92 4.50
C SER A 48 16.98 20.14 5.36
N THR A 49 16.55 20.13 6.64
CA THR A 49 16.81 21.25 7.56
C THR A 49 18.30 21.42 7.85
N PHE A 50 19.05 20.33 8.07
CA PHE A 50 20.50 20.40 8.28
C PHE A 50 21.24 20.92 7.06
N LEU A 51 20.88 20.43 5.86
CA LEU A 51 21.48 20.90 4.62
C LEU A 51 21.17 22.38 4.36
N LYS A 52 19.97 22.85 4.72
CA LYS A 52 19.57 24.26 4.59
C LYS A 52 20.43 25.21 5.42
N VAL A 53 20.87 24.79 6.59
CA VAL A 53 21.76 25.58 7.44
C VAL A 53 23.25 25.34 7.15
N GLY A 54 23.57 24.57 6.08
CA GLY A 54 24.93 24.36 5.61
C GLY A 54 25.70 23.24 6.32
N VAL A 55 25.04 22.37 7.07
CA VAL A 55 25.70 21.21 7.68
C VAL A 55 26.06 20.20 6.58
N PRO A 56 27.32 19.72 6.53
CA PRO A 56 27.73 18.69 5.58
C PRO A 56 26.87 17.43 5.72
N ILE A 57 26.57 16.76 4.59
CA ILE A 57 25.64 15.62 4.57
C ILE A 57 26.10 14.46 5.46
N THR A 58 27.40 14.16 5.51
CA THR A 58 27.99 13.13 6.37
C THR A 58 27.72 13.44 7.85
N GLU A 59 27.93 14.67 8.27
CA GLU A 59 27.68 15.09 9.65
C GLU A 59 26.18 15.08 9.98
N ALA A 60 25.34 15.55 9.05
CA ALA A 60 23.90 15.52 9.20
C ALA A 60 23.38 14.09 9.40
N ILE A 61 23.89 13.11 8.65
CA ILE A 61 23.51 11.68 8.80
C ILE A 61 23.98 11.11 10.14
N ARG A 62 25.19 11.45 10.62
CA ARG A 62 25.66 11.06 11.96
C ARG A 62 24.76 11.56 13.07
N LEU A 63 24.32 12.82 12.97
CA LEU A 63 23.41 13.42 13.95
C LEU A 63 22.04 12.71 13.92
N LEU A 64 21.48 12.47 12.73
CA LEU A 64 20.20 11.80 12.55
C LEU A 64 20.22 10.35 13.04
N ARG A 65 21.31 9.64 12.80
CA ARG A 65 21.53 8.29 13.32
C ARG A 65 21.43 8.23 14.84
N SER A 66 22.03 9.19 15.54
CA SER A 66 22.03 9.23 17.01
C SER A 66 20.62 9.37 17.59
N GLY A 67 19.71 10.06 16.88
CA GLY A 67 18.30 10.26 17.24
C GLY A 67 17.38 9.13 16.79
N THR A 68 17.83 8.20 15.95
CA THR A 68 17.00 7.15 15.36
C THR A 68 16.77 6.00 16.35
N ARG A 69 15.48 5.70 16.64
CA ARG A 69 15.07 4.60 17.55
C ARG A 69 14.99 3.25 16.85
N SER A 70 14.65 3.21 15.58
CA SER A 70 14.51 1.98 14.78
C SER A 70 15.87 1.33 14.54
N GLY A 71 16.05 0.11 15.00
CA GLY A 71 17.30 -0.66 14.83
C GLY A 71 17.67 -0.89 13.37
N PRO A 72 16.73 -1.35 12.51
CA PRO A 72 17.00 -1.53 11.07
C PRO A 72 17.34 -0.22 10.36
N PHE A 73 16.67 0.89 10.72
CA PHE A 73 16.96 2.18 10.11
C PHE A 73 18.31 2.73 10.55
N ARG A 74 18.66 2.57 11.83
CA ARG A 74 19.98 2.93 12.35
C ARG A 74 21.10 2.18 11.63
N ALA A 75 20.94 0.87 11.41
CA ALA A 75 21.91 0.07 10.68
C ALA A 75 22.09 0.55 9.22
N ALA A 76 20.97 0.89 8.54
CA ALA A 76 21.04 1.47 7.20
C ALA A 76 21.77 2.82 7.19
N LEU A 77 21.54 3.68 8.19
CA LEU A 77 22.22 4.98 8.31
C LEU A 77 23.72 4.81 8.64
N ASP A 78 24.11 3.75 9.38
CA ASP A 78 25.51 3.41 9.60
C ASP A 78 26.21 3.05 8.30
N ASP A 79 25.61 2.13 7.53
CA ASP A 79 26.16 1.70 6.25
C ASP A 79 26.24 2.89 5.25
N ILE A 80 25.20 3.74 5.18
CA ILE A 80 25.18 4.96 4.34
C ILE A 80 26.29 5.93 4.75
N ASN A 81 26.50 6.12 6.06
CA ASN A 81 27.58 7.01 6.51
C ASN A 81 28.96 6.46 6.15
N ASP A 82 29.17 5.14 6.28
CA ASP A 82 30.42 4.49 5.87
C ASP A 82 30.65 4.68 4.34
N ASP A 83 29.62 4.51 3.50
CA ASP A 83 29.69 4.71 2.05
C ASP A 83 30.04 6.17 1.68
N LEU A 84 29.46 7.14 2.39
CA LEU A 84 29.78 8.57 2.21
C LEU A 84 31.18 8.93 2.65
N ASP A 85 31.66 8.34 3.76
CA ASP A 85 33.05 8.52 4.23
C ASP A 85 34.05 7.89 3.26
N ASP A 86 33.67 6.81 2.54
CA ASP A 86 34.44 6.21 1.44
C ASP A 86 34.40 7.04 0.14
N GLY A 87 33.61 8.13 0.10
CA GLY A 87 33.52 9.09 -1.03
C GLY A 87 32.44 8.74 -2.06
N GLU A 88 31.53 7.77 -1.77
CA GLU A 88 30.40 7.52 -2.64
C GLU A 88 29.38 8.65 -2.58
N SER A 89 28.59 8.83 -3.66
CA SER A 89 27.50 9.80 -3.67
C SER A 89 26.35 9.34 -2.78
N PHE A 90 25.58 10.31 -2.22
CA PHE A 90 24.47 9.99 -1.35
C PHE A 90 23.39 9.13 -2.05
N SER A 91 23.14 9.41 -3.33
CA SER A 91 22.19 8.63 -4.14
C SER A 91 22.63 7.18 -4.34
N ILE A 92 23.94 6.90 -4.45
CA ILE A 92 24.48 5.55 -4.54
C ILE A 92 24.36 4.85 -3.18
N ALA A 93 24.79 5.50 -2.11
CA ALA A 93 24.73 4.95 -0.75
C ALA A 93 23.31 4.53 -0.35
N ILE A 94 22.29 5.37 -0.60
CA ILE A 94 20.90 5.00 -0.31
C ILE A 94 20.34 3.91 -1.24
N SER A 95 20.86 3.76 -2.45
CA SER A 95 20.43 2.72 -3.40
C SER A 95 20.80 1.30 -2.95
N HIS A 96 21.77 1.16 -2.06
CA HIS A 96 22.15 -0.12 -1.44
C HIS A 96 21.10 -0.62 -0.44
N HIS A 97 20.15 0.25 -0.04
CA HIS A 97 19.08 -0.07 0.92
C HIS A 97 17.66 0.03 0.31
N PRO A 98 17.30 -0.80 -0.69
CA PRO A 98 16.01 -0.72 -1.40
C PRO A 98 14.81 -1.03 -0.50
N ASN A 99 15.02 -1.70 0.65
CA ASN A 99 13.98 -1.96 1.65
C ASN A 99 13.63 -0.72 2.50
N VAL A 100 14.49 0.30 2.50
CA VAL A 100 14.30 1.57 3.21
C VAL A 100 13.93 2.68 2.24
N PHE A 101 14.70 2.82 1.18
CA PHE A 101 14.56 3.86 0.18
C PHE A 101 14.06 3.25 -1.13
N ASN A 102 12.81 3.54 -1.49
CA ASN A 102 12.25 3.06 -2.74
C ASN A 102 12.93 3.73 -3.94
N GLN A 103 12.73 3.15 -5.15
CA GLN A 103 13.38 3.64 -6.37
C GLN A 103 13.08 5.12 -6.64
N LEU A 104 11.84 5.59 -6.41
CA LEU A 104 11.48 6.99 -6.57
C LEU A 104 12.32 7.91 -5.68
N TYR A 105 12.50 7.52 -4.40
CA TYR A 105 13.35 8.27 -3.45
C TYR A 105 14.77 8.41 -3.99
N VAL A 106 15.38 7.29 -4.40
CA VAL A 106 16.74 7.24 -4.94
C VAL A 106 16.89 8.10 -6.19
N ASP A 107 15.93 8.00 -7.12
CA ASP A 107 15.99 8.74 -8.39
C ASP A 107 15.81 10.25 -8.19
N MET A 108 14.93 10.65 -7.27
CA MET A 108 14.76 12.06 -6.89
C MET A 108 16.02 12.61 -6.22
N VAL A 109 16.63 11.86 -5.30
CA VAL A 109 17.87 12.27 -4.64
C VAL A 109 19.02 12.34 -5.64
N ARG A 110 19.13 11.39 -6.56
CA ARG A 110 20.15 11.40 -7.62
C ARG A 110 20.05 12.63 -8.49
N ALA A 111 18.85 12.96 -8.94
CA ALA A 111 18.63 14.16 -9.74
C ALA A 111 18.92 15.46 -8.96
N ALA A 112 18.60 15.49 -7.67
CA ALA A 112 18.87 16.60 -6.78
C ALA A 112 20.37 16.79 -6.47
N GLU A 113 21.10 15.69 -6.40
CA GLU A 113 22.54 15.68 -6.20
C GLU A 113 23.26 16.32 -7.39
N TYR A 114 22.86 15.95 -8.62
CA TYR A 114 23.38 16.58 -9.85
C TYR A 114 23.04 18.07 -9.97
N SER A 115 21.85 18.48 -9.53
CA SER A 115 21.40 19.89 -9.62
C SER A 115 21.79 20.75 -8.41
N GLY A 116 22.38 20.17 -7.36
CA GLY A 116 22.69 20.86 -6.11
C GLY A 116 21.46 21.29 -5.31
N SER A 117 20.30 20.74 -5.58
CA SER A 117 19.01 21.12 -4.97
C SER A 117 18.50 20.11 -3.92
N LEU A 118 19.41 19.36 -3.28
CA LEU A 118 19.10 18.25 -2.39
C LEU A 118 18.19 18.66 -1.22
N GLU A 119 18.43 19.85 -0.65
CA GLU A 119 17.60 20.41 0.42
C GLU A 119 16.11 20.48 0.01
N LYS A 120 15.83 21.07 -1.16
CA LYS A 120 14.47 21.29 -1.65
C LYS A 120 13.78 19.96 -1.98
N VAL A 121 14.51 19.06 -2.62
CA VAL A 121 13.98 17.76 -3.05
C VAL A 121 13.66 16.85 -1.86
N LEU A 122 14.50 16.84 -0.83
CA LEU A 122 14.22 16.09 0.41
C LEU A 122 12.93 16.56 1.10
N LEU A 123 12.68 17.87 1.10
CA LEU A 123 11.42 18.41 1.63
C LEU A 123 10.21 17.98 0.78
N GLN A 124 10.36 17.95 -0.54
CA GLN A 124 9.31 17.46 -1.45
C GLN A 124 9.05 15.96 -1.30
N ILE A 125 10.10 15.15 -1.15
CA ILE A 125 9.99 13.72 -0.85
C ILE A 125 9.24 13.51 0.47
N ALA A 126 9.59 14.26 1.51
CA ALA A 126 8.91 14.19 2.80
C ALA A 126 7.42 14.53 2.67
N ALA A 127 7.07 15.57 1.91
CA ALA A 127 5.68 15.94 1.65
C ALA A 127 4.93 14.85 0.85
N TYR A 128 5.57 14.27 -0.16
CA TYR A 128 5.03 13.16 -0.95
C TYR A 128 4.72 11.94 -0.07
N LEU A 129 5.71 11.49 0.71
CA LEU A 129 5.55 10.34 1.63
C LEU A 129 4.46 10.61 2.68
N GLN A 130 4.37 11.83 3.19
CA GLN A 130 3.34 12.20 4.16
C GLN A 130 1.94 12.15 3.57
N ARG A 131 1.74 12.60 2.34
CA ARG A 131 0.45 12.49 1.64
C ARG A 131 0.03 11.04 1.48
N GLN A 132 0.97 10.15 1.07
CA GLN A 132 0.71 8.70 0.95
C GLN A 132 0.35 8.06 2.30
N ASP A 133 1.12 8.35 3.36
CA ASP A 133 0.87 7.82 4.70
C ASP A 133 -0.48 8.29 5.26
N SER A 134 -0.83 9.57 5.04
CA SER A 134 -2.11 10.14 5.43
C SER A 134 -3.29 9.49 4.72
N ALA A 135 -3.18 9.19 3.42
CA ALA A 135 -4.21 8.51 2.67
C ALA A 135 -4.45 7.08 3.19
N LEU A 136 -3.37 6.33 3.45
CA LEU A 136 -3.45 4.99 4.03
C LEU A 136 -4.05 4.98 5.44
N LYS A 137 -3.67 5.96 6.29
CA LYS A 137 -4.23 6.12 7.64
C LYS A 137 -5.73 6.43 7.60
N LYS A 138 -6.18 7.29 6.68
CA LYS A 138 -7.61 7.59 6.47
C LYS A 138 -8.38 6.32 6.10
N LEU A 139 -7.87 5.52 5.15
CA LEU A 139 -8.49 4.27 4.75
C LEU A 139 -8.59 3.27 5.91
N ARG A 140 -7.50 3.08 6.67
CA ARG A 140 -7.51 2.20 7.84
C ARG A 140 -8.53 2.65 8.89
N SER A 141 -8.56 3.94 9.22
CA SER A 141 -9.52 4.49 10.18
C SER A 141 -10.96 4.28 9.74
N ALA A 142 -11.25 4.45 8.46
CA ALA A 142 -12.59 4.25 7.90
C ALA A 142 -13.04 2.77 7.95
N MET A 143 -12.11 1.82 7.89
CA MET A 143 -12.40 0.38 7.96
C MET A 143 -12.61 -0.15 9.38
N ILE A 144 -12.27 0.62 10.44
CA ILE A 144 -12.43 0.18 11.83
C ILE A 144 -13.90 -0.06 12.15
N TYR A 145 -14.78 0.88 11.82
CA TYR A 145 -16.21 0.78 12.10
C TYR A 145 -16.87 -0.46 11.47
N PRO A 146 -16.72 -0.73 10.15
CA PRO A 146 -17.21 -1.97 9.54
C PRO A 146 -16.64 -3.23 10.18
N ALA A 147 -15.35 -3.23 10.53
CA ALA A 147 -14.71 -4.39 11.14
C ALA A 147 -15.28 -4.70 12.55
N VAL A 148 -15.53 -3.66 13.35
CA VAL A 148 -16.12 -3.81 14.70
C VAL A 148 -17.54 -4.37 14.60
N ILE A 149 -18.39 -3.83 13.71
CA ILE A 149 -19.77 -4.32 13.55
C ILE A 149 -19.77 -5.78 13.08
N LEU A 150 -18.96 -6.11 12.08
CA LEU A 150 -18.88 -7.48 11.56
C LEU A 150 -18.38 -8.45 12.64
N THR A 151 -17.36 -8.06 13.41
CA THR A 151 -16.86 -8.88 14.51
C THR A 151 -17.92 -9.10 15.58
N LEU A 152 -18.64 -8.04 15.99
CA LEU A 152 -19.71 -8.17 16.95
C LEU A 152 -20.84 -9.09 16.45
N ALA A 153 -21.23 -8.97 15.18
CA ALA A 153 -22.24 -9.81 14.58
C ALA A 153 -21.82 -11.29 14.56
N ILE A 154 -20.56 -11.57 14.19
CA ILE A 154 -20.00 -12.94 14.19
C ILE A 154 -20.01 -13.50 15.62
N VAL A 155 -19.62 -12.72 16.61
CA VAL A 155 -19.61 -13.15 18.02
C VAL A 155 -21.03 -13.44 18.50
N VAL A 156 -22.00 -12.56 18.26
CA VAL A 156 -23.40 -12.75 18.65
C VAL A 156 -24.00 -13.98 17.98
N CYS A 157 -23.87 -14.11 16.67
CA CYS A 157 -24.35 -15.29 15.95
C CYS A 157 -23.65 -16.57 16.43
N GLY A 158 -22.34 -16.51 16.67
CA GLY A 158 -21.56 -17.65 17.18
C GLY A 158 -22.07 -18.11 18.56
N VAL A 159 -22.31 -17.19 19.49
CA VAL A 159 -22.88 -17.52 20.81
C VAL A 159 -24.27 -18.13 20.68
N LEU A 160 -25.12 -17.59 19.81
CA LEU A 160 -26.45 -18.14 19.58
C LEU A 160 -26.40 -19.57 19.01
N ILE A 161 -25.51 -19.83 18.08
CA ILE A 161 -25.36 -21.16 17.44
C ILE A 161 -24.71 -22.18 18.39
N VAL A 162 -23.65 -21.77 19.12
CA VAL A 162 -22.84 -22.70 19.92
C VAL A 162 -23.45 -22.95 21.32
N VAL A 163 -24.07 -21.94 21.93
CA VAL A 163 -24.57 -22.03 23.32
C VAL A 163 -26.08 -22.21 23.36
N VAL A 164 -26.83 -21.40 22.61
CA VAL A 164 -28.28 -21.35 22.73
C VAL A 164 -28.92 -22.48 21.93
N LEU A 165 -28.54 -22.70 20.71
CA LEU A 165 -29.19 -23.68 19.81
C LEU A 165 -29.13 -25.13 20.32
N PRO A 166 -28.01 -25.65 20.87
CA PRO A 166 -27.96 -27.04 21.36
C PRO A 166 -28.96 -27.32 22.49
N ASN A 167 -29.19 -26.34 23.38
CA ASN A 167 -30.14 -26.50 24.49
C ASN A 167 -31.58 -26.64 23.99
N PHE A 168 -31.93 -25.98 22.87
CA PHE A 168 -33.25 -26.17 22.26
C PHE A 168 -33.37 -27.50 21.53
N VAL A 169 -32.31 -27.97 20.88
CA VAL A 169 -32.31 -29.25 20.18
C VAL A 169 -32.52 -30.41 21.13
N SER A 170 -31.92 -30.39 22.33
CA SER A 170 -32.13 -31.44 23.34
C SER A 170 -33.59 -31.51 23.80
N LEU A 171 -34.20 -30.34 24.07
CA LEU A 171 -35.63 -30.27 24.42
C LEU A 171 -36.53 -30.84 23.32
N PHE A 172 -36.29 -30.54 22.06
CA PHE A 172 -37.10 -31.08 20.94
C PHE A 172 -36.97 -32.59 20.80
N ARG A 173 -35.80 -33.14 21.08
CA ARG A 173 -35.60 -34.60 21.07
C ARG A 173 -36.39 -35.29 22.20
N GLU A 174 -36.48 -34.69 23.38
CA GLU A 174 -37.26 -35.21 24.50
C GLU A 174 -38.77 -35.23 24.20
N PHE A 175 -39.27 -34.21 23.50
CA PHE A 175 -40.71 -34.10 23.16
C PHE A 175 -41.08 -34.78 21.82
N HIS A 176 -40.15 -35.46 21.14
CA HIS A 176 -40.37 -36.13 19.84
C HIS A 176 -41.00 -35.18 18.78
N ALA A 177 -40.76 -33.88 18.87
CA ALA A 177 -41.33 -32.86 17.99
C ALA A 177 -40.41 -32.57 16.79
N ASP A 178 -41.05 -32.36 15.62
CA ASP A 178 -40.29 -31.99 14.42
C ASP A 178 -39.74 -30.57 14.50
N LEU A 179 -38.45 -30.42 14.19
CA LEU A 179 -37.78 -29.15 14.14
C LEU A 179 -38.22 -28.30 12.91
N PRO A 180 -38.53 -27.02 13.08
CA PRO A 180 -38.83 -26.12 11.97
C PRO A 180 -37.69 -26.01 10.96
N MET A 181 -38.01 -25.73 9.68
CA MET A 181 -37.02 -25.62 8.60
C MET A 181 -35.86 -24.66 8.88
N PRO A 182 -36.06 -23.42 9.37
CA PRO A 182 -34.95 -22.50 9.68
C PRO A 182 -33.98 -23.07 10.70
N THR A 183 -34.48 -23.80 11.72
CA THR A 183 -33.66 -24.43 12.74
C THR A 183 -32.87 -25.63 12.16
N LYS A 184 -33.49 -26.43 11.27
CA LYS A 184 -32.77 -27.51 10.57
C LYS A 184 -31.61 -26.99 9.72
N VAL A 185 -31.82 -25.88 9.00
CA VAL A 185 -30.76 -25.21 8.19
C VAL A 185 -29.62 -24.71 9.09
N LEU A 186 -29.96 -24.08 10.21
CA LEU A 186 -28.96 -23.55 11.14
C LEU A 186 -28.14 -24.69 11.79
N LEU A 187 -28.78 -25.79 12.16
CA LEU A 187 -28.12 -26.98 12.68
C LEU A 187 -27.21 -27.64 11.63
N ALA A 188 -27.66 -27.74 10.39
CA ALA A 188 -26.86 -28.28 9.29
C ALA A 188 -25.60 -27.41 9.05
N LEU A 189 -25.74 -26.08 9.12
CA LEU A 189 -24.61 -25.17 9.04
C LEU A 189 -23.66 -25.34 10.24
N GLY A 190 -24.20 -25.43 11.46
CA GLY A 190 -23.40 -25.64 12.67
C GLY A 190 -22.63 -26.95 12.65
N SER A 191 -23.32 -28.06 12.33
CA SER A 191 -22.69 -29.40 12.21
C SER A 191 -21.66 -29.46 11.07
N PHE A 192 -21.90 -28.77 9.94
CA PHE A 192 -20.94 -28.66 8.87
C PHE A 192 -19.65 -27.97 9.36
N VAL A 193 -19.78 -26.84 10.06
CA VAL A 193 -18.62 -26.13 10.62
C VAL A 193 -17.89 -26.95 11.68
N GLU A 194 -18.62 -27.70 12.51
CA GLU A 194 -18.04 -28.53 13.56
C GLU A 194 -17.29 -29.73 12.98
N ILE A 195 -17.90 -30.45 12.02
CA ILE A 195 -17.31 -31.63 11.37
C ILE A 195 -16.09 -31.22 10.54
N TRP A 196 -16.20 -30.15 9.76
CA TRP A 196 -15.19 -29.70 8.82
C TRP A 196 -14.29 -28.55 9.35
N ARG A 197 -14.30 -28.32 10.68
CA ARG A 197 -13.56 -27.19 11.28
C ARG A 197 -12.07 -27.17 10.90
N LEU A 198 -11.44 -28.33 10.88
CA LEU A 198 -10.01 -28.48 10.62
C LEU A 198 -9.72 -28.28 9.13
N GLU A 199 -10.54 -28.84 8.28
CA GLU A 199 -10.49 -28.67 6.83
C GLU A 199 -10.77 -27.23 6.42
N ILE A 200 -11.76 -26.57 7.04
CA ILE A 200 -12.06 -25.16 6.80
C ILE A 200 -10.85 -24.29 7.15
N VAL A 201 -10.21 -24.52 8.30
CA VAL A 201 -9.00 -23.80 8.71
C VAL A 201 -7.85 -24.06 7.74
N ILE A 202 -7.64 -25.32 7.35
CA ILE A 202 -6.59 -25.70 6.39
C ILE A 202 -6.84 -25.06 5.02
N VAL A 203 -8.07 -25.16 4.50
CA VAL A 203 -8.44 -24.55 3.22
C VAL A 203 -8.30 -23.02 3.27
N ALA A 204 -8.76 -22.40 4.36
CA ALA A 204 -8.59 -20.96 4.55
C ALA A 204 -7.10 -20.58 4.60
N ALA A 205 -6.27 -21.32 5.33
CA ALA A 205 -4.83 -21.09 5.38
C ALA A 205 -4.17 -21.28 4.01
N ILE A 206 -4.54 -22.31 3.25
CA ILE A 206 -4.05 -22.55 1.89
C ILE A 206 -4.50 -21.42 0.95
N LEU A 207 -5.75 -20.95 1.04
CA LEU A 207 -6.25 -19.84 0.23
C LEU A 207 -5.54 -18.53 0.56
N VAL A 208 -5.32 -18.23 1.84
CA VAL A 208 -4.58 -17.03 2.27
C VAL A 208 -3.12 -17.11 1.80
N LEU A 209 -2.45 -18.24 2.04
CA LEU A 209 -1.06 -18.42 1.62
C LEU A 209 -0.93 -18.46 0.10
N GLY A 210 -1.82 -19.16 -0.58
CA GLY A 210 -1.87 -19.24 -2.05
C GLY A 210 -2.14 -17.88 -2.68
N SER A 211 -3.10 -17.11 -2.15
CA SER A 211 -3.37 -15.75 -2.62
C SER A 211 -2.17 -14.81 -2.37
N PHE A 212 -1.51 -14.95 -1.22
CA PHE A 212 -0.31 -14.17 -0.89
C PHE A 212 0.85 -14.48 -1.85
N LEU A 213 1.13 -15.76 -2.11
CA LEU A 213 2.15 -16.19 -3.07
C LEU A 213 1.79 -15.80 -4.51
N PHE A 214 0.51 -15.94 -4.88
CA PHE A 214 0.03 -15.52 -6.19
C PHE A 214 0.15 -14.02 -6.40
N LEU A 215 -0.18 -13.21 -5.38
CA LEU A 215 -0.01 -11.75 -5.41
C LEU A 215 1.45 -11.32 -5.55
N GLN A 216 2.41 -12.12 -5.05
CA GLN A 216 3.85 -11.86 -5.22
C GLN A 216 4.39 -12.32 -6.59
N SER A 217 3.64 -13.14 -7.32
CA SER A 217 4.06 -13.66 -8.62
C SER A 217 3.83 -12.64 -9.75
N LYS A 218 4.71 -12.63 -10.77
CA LYS A 218 4.55 -11.76 -11.95
C LYS A 218 3.18 -11.91 -12.63
N PRO A 219 2.64 -13.13 -12.87
CA PRO A 219 1.31 -13.30 -13.47
C PRO A 219 0.18 -12.83 -12.54
N GLY A 220 0.34 -12.96 -11.23
CA GLY A 220 -0.63 -12.47 -10.25
C GLY A 220 -0.76 -10.95 -10.30
N HIS A 221 0.34 -10.22 -10.33
CA HIS A 221 0.31 -8.77 -10.49
C HIS A 221 -0.44 -8.33 -11.76
N VAL A 222 -0.17 -8.97 -12.91
CA VAL A 222 -0.84 -8.64 -14.17
C VAL A 222 -2.34 -8.93 -14.11
N PHE A 223 -2.74 -10.04 -13.49
CA PHE A 223 -4.15 -10.39 -13.33
C PHE A 223 -4.89 -9.39 -12.45
N TRP A 224 -4.34 -9.04 -11.30
CA TRP A 224 -4.95 -8.06 -10.38
C TRP A 224 -4.99 -6.66 -10.98
N ASP A 225 -3.96 -6.24 -11.70
CA ASP A 225 -3.92 -4.96 -12.42
C ASP A 225 -5.08 -4.82 -13.43
N HIS A 226 -5.45 -5.90 -14.09
CA HIS A 226 -6.59 -5.91 -15.01
C HIS A 226 -7.93 -6.08 -14.31
N ALA A 227 -8.00 -6.94 -13.28
CA ALA A 227 -9.23 -7.22 -12.56
C ALA A 227 -9.73 -6.01 -11.78
N LEU A 228 -8.84 -5.33 -11.04
CA LEU A 228 -9.19 -4.17 -10.21
C LEU A 228 -9.76 -3.01 -11.04
N ILE A 229 -9.26 -2.77 -12.24
CA ILE A 229 -9.78 -1.68 -13.10
C ILE A 229 -11.19 -1.99 -13.62
N LYS A 230 -11.57 -3.28 -13.76
CA LYS A 230 -12.88 -3.69 -14.27
C LYS A 230 -13.99 -3.70 -13.21
N VAL A 231 -13.65 -3.70 -11.93
CA VAL A 231 -14.67 -3.68 -10.87
C VAL A 231 -15.35 -2.30 -10.83
N PRO A 232 -16.69 -2.23 -10.94
CA PRO A 232 -17.40 -0.96 -10.86
C PRO A 232 -17.09 -0.27 -9.53
N VAL A 233 -16.97 1.05 -9.53
CA VAL A 233 -16.57 1.93 -8.41
C VAL A 233 -15.10 1.79 -8.04
N LEU A 234 -14.59 0.59 -7.72
CA LEU A 234 -13.19 0.38 -7.37
C LEU A 234 -12.24 0.68 -8.53
N GLY A 235 -12.62 0.29 -9.76
CA GLY A 235 -11.80 0.55 -10.95
C GLY A 235 -11.56 2.04 -11.18
N THR A 236 -12.55 2.88 -10.95
CA THR A 236 -12.40 4.33 -11.07
C THR A 236 -11.44 4.89 -10.02
N ILE A 237 -11.52 4.41 -8.77
CA ILE A 237 -10.61 4.80 -7.69
C ILE A 237 -9.17 4.40 -8.02
N VAL A 238 -8.97 3.18 -8.53
CA VAL A 238 -7.65 2.68 -8.94
C VAL A 238 -7.07 3.51 -10.08
N VAL A 239 -7.87 3.84 -11.10
CA VAL A 239 -7.42 4.71 -12.21
C VAL A 239 -7.04 6.09 -11.69
N PHE A 240 -7.85 6.71 -10.82
CA PHE A 240 -7.53 8.00 -10.22
C PHE A 240 -6.25 7.94 -9.40
N ALA A 241 -6.04 6.88 -8.61
CA ALA A 241 -4.81 6.69 -7.84
C ALA A 241 -3.57 6.54 -8.72
N ILE A 242 -3.68 5.84 -9.88
CA ILE A 242 -2.58 5.68 -10.83
C ILE A 242 -2.23 7.03 -11.48
N VAL A 243 -3.25 7.74 -11.97
CA VAL A 243 -3.06 9.04 -12.65
C VAL A 243 -2.56 10.10 -11.65
N GLU A 244 -3.12 10.13 -10.43
CA GLU A 244 -2.66 11.01 -9.35
C GLU A 244 -1.17 10.78 -9.04
N ARG A 245 -0.78 9.51 -8.83
CA ARG A 245 0.61 9.17 -8.54
C ARG A 245 1.55 9.59 -9.66
N PHE A 246 1.18 9.34 -10.91
CA PHE A 246 1.94 9.74 -12.08
C PHE A 246 2.09 11.27 -12.16
N THR A 247 0.98 12.02 -12.11
CA THR A 247 0.98 13.49 -12.21
C THR A 247 1.68 14.14 -11.02
N ARG A 248 1.49 13.61 -9.81
CA ARG A 248 2.16 14.06 -8.59
C ARG A 248 3.68 13.89 -8.68
N THR A 249 4.14 12.74 -9.15
CA THR A 249 5.57 12.47 -9.32
C THR A 249 6.17 13.43 -10.35
N LEU A 250 5.51 13.60 -11.51
CA LEU A 250 5.93 14.58 -12.52
C LEU A 250 6.00 16.00 -11.94
N ALA A 251 4.93 16.47 -11.31
CA ALA A 251 4.89 17.81 -10.71
C ALA A 251 6.00 18.02 -9.69
N THR A 252 6.21 17.03 -8.80
CA THR A 252 7.20 17.11 -7.74
C THR A 252 8.62 17.25 -8.29
N MET A 253 8.97 16.47 -9.32
CA MET A 253 10.29 16.47 -9.92
C MET A 253 10.52 17.73 -10.81
N LEU A 254 9.50 18.13 -11.60
CA LEU A 254 9.58 19.37 -12.40
C LEU A 254 9.78 20.61 -11.51
N ARG A 255 9.07 20.70 -10.38
CA ARG A 255 9.26 21.78 -9.39
C ARG A 255 10.64 21.74 -8.72
N ALA A 256 11.27 20.59 -8.66
CA ALA A 256 12.67 20.48 -8.23
C ALA A 256 13.67 20.94 -9.31
N GLY A 257 13.19 21.32 -10.50
CA GLY A 257 14.03 21.73 -11.62
C GLY A 257 14.60 20.57 -12.44
N ILE A 258 14.08 19.36 -12.26
CA ILE A 258 14.54 18.18 -13.00
C ILE A 258 13.90 18.20 -14.39
N PRO A 259 14.68 18.02 -15.48
CA PRO A 259 14.14 18.04 -16.84
C PRO A 259 13.05 16.97 -17.05
N ILE A 260 12.04 17.30 -17.87
CA ILE A 260 10.90 16.43 -18.13
C ILE A 260 11.31 15.06 -18.69
N SER A 261 12.37 14.97 -19.48
CA SER A 261 12.88 13.75 -20.05
C SER A 261 13.33 12.72 -19.00
N GLN A 262 13.95 13.17 -17.90
CA GLN A 262 14.38 12.32 -16.79
C GLN A 262 13.21 12.05 -15.84
N THR A 263 12.40 13.07 -15.59
CA THR A 263 11.22 12.99 -14.72
C THR A 263 10.20 11.97 -15.22
N PHE A 264 10.02 11.92 -16.54
CA PHE A 264 8.99 11.07 -17.16
C PHE A 264 9.21 9.57 -16.89
N ASP A 265 10.46 9.10 -16.95
CA ASP A 265 10.80 7.70 -16.70
C ASP A 265 10.47 7.29 -15.27
N VAL A 266 10.81 8.14 -14.30
CA VAL A 266 10.53 7.91 -12.89
C VAL A 266 9.02 7.94 -12.62
N ALA A 267 8.32 8.91 -13.20
CA ALA A 267 6.87 9.03 -13.06
C ALA A 267 6.12 7.86 -13.70
N SER A 268 6.54 7.41 -14.87
CA SER A 268 5.99 6.23 -15.54
C SER A 268 6.18 4.96 -14.71
N ALA A 269 7.37 4.78 -14.10
CA ALA A 269 7.64 3.67 -13.20
C ALA A 269 6.76 3.73 -11.94
N SER A 270 6.50 4.93 -11.40
CA SER A 270 5.67 5.15 -10.21
C SER A 270 4.19 4.81 -10.43
N ALA A 271 3.68 4.86 -11.67
CA ALA A 271 2.30 4.55 -12.00
C ALA A 271 1.86 3.14 -11.56
N GLY A 272 2.81 2.19 -11.50
CA GLY A 272 2.63 0.88 -10.86
C GLY A 272 1.71 -0.09 -11.62
N ASN A 273 1.06 0.31 -12.71
CA ASN A 273 0.15 -0.52 -13.51
C ASN A 273 0.72 -0.76 -14.90
N ILE A 274 0.71 -2.02 -15.35
CA ILE A 274 1.35 -2.44 -16.61
C ILE A 274 0.70 -1.81 -17.86
N ARG A 275 -0.63 -1.59 -17.84
CA ARG A 275 -1.36 -0.95 -18.94
C ARG A 275 -0.97 0.52 -19.08
N PHE A 276 -0.93 1.24 -17.96
CA PHE A 276 -0.50 2.64 -17.93
C PHE A 276 0.97 2.75 -18.34
N ARG A 277 1.83 1.89 -17.82
CA ARG A 277 3.24 1.88 -18.18
C ARG A 277 3.48 1.74 -19.68
N ARG A 278 2.81 0.78 -20.33
CA ARG A 278 2.90 0.62 -21.82
C ARG A 278 2.40 1.84 -22.58
N GLY A 279 1.30 2.44 -22.14
CA GLY A 279 0.79 3.67 -22.74
C GLY A 279 1.76 4.84 -22.57
N LEU A 280 2.35 4.98 -21.40
CA LEU A 280 3.34 6.01 -21.11
C LEU A 280 4.67 5.80 -21.86
N ASP A 281 5.10 4.56 -22.07
CA ASP A 281 6.26 4.25 -22.92
C ASP A 281 6.06 4.78 -24.37
N ALA A 282 4.84 4.64 -24.92
CA ALA A 282 4.50 5.20 -26.22
C ALA A 282 4.50 6.73 -26.22
N VAL A 283 4.01 7.37 -25.14
CA VAL A 283 4.08 8.84 -24.95
C VAL A 283 5.54 9.30 -24.98
N ARG A 284 6.41 8.63 -24.23
CA ARG A 284 7.84 8.94 -24.18
C ARG A 284 8.48 8.94 -25.57
N GLN A 285 8.21 7.92 -26.36
CA GLN A 285 8.77 7.83 -27.73
C GLN A 285 8.36 9.02 -28.58
N ARG A 286 7.10 9.44 -28.51
CA ARG A 286 6.60 10.59 -29.26
C ARG A 286 7.11 11.92 -28.71
N MET A 287 7.33 12.06 -27.42
CA MET A 287 7.99 13.24 -26.86
C MET A 287 9.40 13.43 -27.38
N VAL A 288 10.16 12.34 -27.56
CA VAL A 288 11.53 12.40 -28.12
C VAL A 288 11.52 12.84 -29.60
N THR A 289 10.45 12.54 -30.35
CA THR A 289 10.27 12.99 -31.75
C THR A 289 9.74 14.43 -31.87
N GLY A 290 9.42 15.08 -30.75
CA GLY A 290 9.03 16.48 -30.74
C GLY A 290 7.52 16.74 -30.76
N ASP A 291 6.69 15.72 -30.60
CA ASP A 291 5.21 15.84 -30.63
C ASP A 291 4.62 16.55 -29.37
N GLY A 292 5.46 17.11 -28.51
CA GLY A 292 5.01 17.69 -27.24
C GLY A 292 4.61 16.60 -26.21
N PHE A 293 3.88 17.00 -25.18
CA PHE A 293 3.45 16.10 -24.09
C PHE A 293 1.95 15.80 -24.11
N SER A 294 1.12 16.83 -24.31
CA SER A 294 -0.34 16.72 -24.20
C SER A 294 -0.99 15.85 -25.29
N GLU A 295 -0.50 15.95 -26.52
CA GLU A 295 -1.09 15.21 -27.65
C GLU A 295 -0.78 13.69 -27.60
N PRO A 296 0.46 13.26 -27.37
CA PRO A 296 0.75 11.83 -27.14
C PRO A 296 -0.01 11.27 -25.93
N LEU A 297 -0.17 12.04 -24.86
CA LEU A 297 -0.91 11.64 -23.67
C LEU A 297 -2.40 11.40 -24.01
N ALA A 298 -3.02 12.29 -24.78
CA ALA A 298 -4.41 12.16 -25.25
C ALA A 298 -4.60 10.89 -26.11
N ALA A 299 -3.65 10.58 -26.98
CA ALA A 299 -3.71 9.43 -27.86
C ALA A 299 -3.74 8.08 -27.13
N THR A 300 -3.28 8.02 -25.86
CA THR A 300 -3.31 6.77 -25.07
C THR A 300 -4.73 6.37 -24.66
N GLY A 301 -5.67 7.30 -24.56
CA GLY A 301 -7.02 7.06 -24.03
C GLY A 301 -7.06 6.65 -22.54
N LEU A 302 -5.95 6.79 -21.82
CA LEU A 302 -5.84 6.40 -20.40
C LEU A 302 -6.21 7.53 -19.43
N PHE A 303 -6.17 8.76 -19.92
CA PHE A 303 -6.36 9.97 -19.12
C PHE A 303 -7.70 10.64 -19.45
N GLY A 304 -8.38 11.09 -18.42
CA GLY A 304 -9.66 11.79 -18.61
C GLY A 304 -9.50 13.12 -19.37
N PRO A 305 -10.58 13.59 -20.04
CA PRO A 305 -10.52 14.82 -20.88
C PRO A 305 -10.08 16.06 -20.10
N MET A 306 -10.40 16.15 -18.81
CA MET A 306 -9.98 17.26 -17.94
C MET A 306 -8.47 17.27 -17.77
N VAL A 307 -7.86 16.11 -17.46
CA VAL A 307 -6.41 15.97 -17.30
C VAL A 307 -5.68 16.43 -18.56
N ILE A 308 -6.14 15.96 -19.75
CA ILE A 308 -5.53 16.33 -21.04
C ILE A 308 -5.62 17.83 -21.28
N ARG A 309 -6.77 18.47 -21.00
CA ARG A 309 -6.93 19.92 -21.17
C ARG A 309 -6.00 20.72 -20.26
N MET A 310 -5.89 20.33 -18.99
CA MET A 310 -5.01 21.01 -18.02
C MET A 310 -3.53 20.84 -18.39
N VAL A 311 -3.15 19.63 -18.83
CA VAL A 311 -1.77 19.38 -19.33
C VAL A 311 -1.46 20.25 -20.54
N ARG A 312 -2.38 20.36 -21.50
CA ARG A 312 -2.22 21.21 -22.68
C ARG A 312 -2.03 22.67 -22.31
N VAL A 313 -2.87 23.21 -21.45
CA VAL A 313 -2.73 24.59 -20.97
C VAL A 313 -1.39 24.81 -20.28
N GLY A 314 -0.96 23.89 -19.40
CA GLY A 314 0.33 23.97 -18.72
C GLY A 314 1.52 23.88 -19.69
N GLU A 315 1.40 23.08 -20.75
CA GLU A 315 2.41 22.96 -21.80
C GLU A 315 2.52 24.26 -22.63
N GLU A 316 1.38 24.81 -23.07
CA GLU A 316 1.32 26.03 -23.88
C GLU A 316 1.79 27.28 -23.09
N THR A 317 1.51 27.32 -21.78
CA THR A 317 1.89 28.46 -20.91
C THR A 317 3.25 28.30 -20.23
N GLY A 318 3.90 27.12 -20.35
CA GLY A 318 5.15 26.81 -19.67
C GLY A 318 5.00 26.60 -18.15
N THR A 319 3.77 26.39 -17.66
CA THR A 319 3.43 26.15 -16.24
C THR A 319 3.01 24.72 -15.97
N LEU A 320 3.66 23.76 -16.65
CA LEU A 320 3.32 22.35 -16.59
C LEU A 320 3.42 21.77 -15.17
N ASP A 321 4.41 22.20 -14.39
CA ASP A 321 4.59 21.80 -13.00
C ASP A 321 3.39 22.15 -12.11
N GLN A 322 2.86 23.38 -12.27
CA GLN A 322 1.69 23.85 -11.53
C GLN A 322 0.41 23.13 -11.99
N SER A 323 0.23 22.99 -13.31
CA SER A 323 -0.93 22.31 -13.88
C SER A 323 -1.00 20.83 -13.44
N LEU A 324 0.14 20.13 -13.43
CA LEU A 324 0.23 18.76 -12.96
C LEU A 324 -0.03 18.63 -11.46
N GLU A 325 0.40 19.59 -10.64
CA GLU A 325 0.08 19.58 -9.21
C GLU A 325 -1.41 19.77 -8.98
N GLN A 326 -2.05 20.71 -9.68
CA GLN A 326 -3.49 20.93 -9.59
C GLN A 326 -4.29 19.69 -10.04
N ILE A 327 -3.85 18.99 -11.10
CA ILE A 327 -4.44 17.74 -11.53
C ILE A 327 -4.33 16.68 -10.42
N ALA A 328 -3.15 16.55 -9.84
CA ALA A 328 -2.93 15.56 -8.79
C ALA A 328 -3.75 15.87 -7.52
N ASP A 329 -3.87 17.14 -7.13
CA ASP A 329 -4.72 17.55 -5.99
C ASP A 329 -6.19 17.26 -6.27
N PHE A 330 -6.70 17.62 -7.45
CA PHE A 330 -8.06 17.32 -7.87
C PHE A 330 -8.36 15.80 -7.86
N LEU A 331 -7.46 14.99 -8.41
CA LEU A 331 -7.64 13.54 -8.43
C LEU A 331 -7.60 12.93 -7.02
N ALA A 332 -6.77 13.48 -6.14
CA ALA A 332 -6.72 13.05 -4.73
C ALA A 332 -8.04 13.37 -4.01
N GLU A 333 -8.62 14.54 -4.24
CA GLU A 333 -9.92 14.93 -3.67
C GLU A 333 -11.07 14.07 -4.22
N GLU A 334 -11.10 13.83 -5.53
CA GLU A 334 -12.08 12.96 -6.17
C GLU A 334 -11.99 11.51 -5.66
N MET A 335 -10.77 11.01 -5.49
CA MET A 335 -10.54 9.69 -4.90
C MET A 335 -11.04 9.63 -3.45
N ASP A 336 -10.70 10.63 -2.62
CA ASP A 336 -11.18 10.73 -1.23
C ASP A 336 -12.71 10.79 -1.18
N TYR A 337 -13.36 11.51 -2.09
CA TYR A 337 -14.81 11.59 -2.19
C TYR A 337 -15.44 10.24 -2.56
N LYS A 338 -14.90 9.54 -3.58
CA LYS A 338 -15.41 8.22 -3.98
C LYS A 338 -15.23 7.16 -2.90
N VAL A 339 -14.08 7.18 -2.20
CA VAL A 339 -13.83 6.27 -1.07
C VAL A 339 -14.82 6.53 0.06
N ARG A 340 -15.05 7.79 0.44
CA ARG A 340 -16.06 8.13 1.47
C ARG A 340 -17.46 7.66 1.09
N ASN A 341 -17.88 7.88 -0.15
CA ASN A 341 -19.18 7.44 -0.64
C ASN A 341 -19.30 5.90 -0.62
N MET A 342 -18.24 5.18 -1.01
CA MET A 342 -18.24 3.73 -0.94
C MET A 342 -18.40 3.23 0.50
N ILE A 343 -17.68 3.84 1.46
CA ILE A 343 -17.79 3.50 2.87
C ILE A 343 -19.18 3.83 3.41
N ALA A 344 -19.74 4.98 3.05
CA ALA A 344 -21.10 5.39 3.45
C ALA A 344 -22.17 4.42 2.93
N LEU A 345 -21.99 3.85 1.73
CA LEU A 345 -22.89 2.81 1.20
C LEU A 345 -22.71 1.45 1.86
N MET A 346 -21.52 1.17 2.40
CA MET A 346 -21.27 -0.09 3.13
C MET A 346 -22.07 -0.15 4.44
N GLU A 347 -22.30 0.99 5.10
CA GLU A 347 -23.01 1.03 6.39
C GLU A 347 -24.44 0.49 6.30
N PRO A 348 -25.33 0.98 5.43
CA PRO A 348 -26.67 0.39 5.28
C PRO A 348 -26.64 -1.08 4.85
N ALA A 349 -25.71 -1.42 3.96
CA ALA A 349 -25.55 -2.81 3.51
C ALA A 349 -25.15 -3.76 4.65
N LEU A 350 -24.23 -3.33 5.51
CA LEU A 350 -23.84 -4.08 6.71
C LEU A 350 -24.98 -4.18 7.72
N VAL A 351 -25.71 -3.11 7.99
CA VAL A 351 -26.86 -3.14 8.90
C VAL A 351 -27.92 -4.12 8.41
N ILE A 352 -28.26 -4.10 7.12
CA ILE A 352 -29.22 -5.04 6.53
C ILE A 352 -28.69 -6.48 6.61
N ALA A 353 -27.43 -6.72 6.26
CA ALA A 353 -26.85 -8.06 6.27
C ALA A 353 -26.77 -8.64 7.69
N VAL A 354 -26.33 -7.83 8.67
CA VAL A 354 -26.25 -8.24 10.08
C VAL A 354 -27.64 -8.42 10.65
N GLY A 355 -28.59 -7.50 10.38
CA GLY A 355 -29.97 -7.60 10.80
C GLY A 355 -30.67 -8.85 10.25
N ALA A 356 -30.44 -9.17 8.97
CA ALA A 356 -30.96 -10.39 8.37
C ALA A 356 -30.34 -11.65 9.00
N ALA A 357 -29.04 -11.67 9.24
CA ALA A 357 -28.36 -12.81 9.88
C ALA A 357 -28.83 -13.03 11.32
N VAL A 358 -28.85 -11.99 12.14
CA VAL A 358 -29.32 -12.05 13.53
C VAL A 358 -30.80 -12.39 13.58
N GLY A 359 -31.62 -11.77 12.72
CA GLY A 359 -33.05 -12.07 12.61
C GLY A 359 -33.33 -13.51 12.21
N PHE A 360 -32.56 -14.05 11.25
CA PHE A 360 -32.66 -15.47 10.87
C PHE A 360 -32.32 -16.41 12.03
N VAL A 361 -31.24 -16.14 12.77
CA VAL A 361 -30.86 -16.92 13.94
C VAL A 361 -31.91 -16.80 15.04
N ALA A 362 -32.42 -15.59 15.32
CA ALA A 362 -33.47 -15.38 16.32
C ALA A 362 -34.76 -16.15 15.98
N ILE A 363 -35.21 -16.08 14.72
CA ILE A 363 -36.38 -16.83 14.26
C ILE A 363 -36.14 -18.34 14.39
N SER A 364 -34.94 -18.81 14.06
CA SER A 364 -34.54 -20.21 14.16
C SER A 364 -34.55 -20.77 15.60
N VAL A 365 -34.38 -19.87 16.59
CA VAL A 365 -34.43 -20.20 18.02
C VAL A 365 -35.85 -20.07 18.58
N VAL A 366 -36.59 -19.04 18.20
CA VAL A 366 -37.93 -18.74 18.77
C VAL A 366 -39.03 -19.63 18.15
N LEU A 367 -38.97 -19.91 16.83
CA LEU A 367 -39.97 -20.68 16.14
C LEU A 367 -40.21 -22.09 16.76
N PRO A 368 -39.16 -22.81 17.17
CA PRO A 368 -39.30 -24.07 17.90
C PRO A 368 -40.13 -23.95 19.20
N MET A 369 -39.97 -22.86 19.97
CA MET A 369 -40.72 -22.67 21.23
C MET A 369 -42.23 -22.68 21.00
N TYR A 370 -42.73 -22.08 19.92
CA TYR A 370 -44.15 -22.15 19.55
C TYR A 370 -44.61 -23.53 19.09
N GLY A 371 -43.69 -24.30 18.48
CA GLY A 371 -43.97 -25.72 18.12
C GLY A 371 -44.17 -26.60 19.33
N LEU A 372 -43.35 -26.43 20.36
CA LEU A 372 -43.49 -27.20 21.63
C LEU A 372 -44.81 -26.88 22.34
N LEU A 373 -45.24 -25.62 22.39
CA LEU A 373 -46.53 -25.23 23.00
C LEU A 373 -47.72 -25.91 22.34
N ARG A 374 -47.65 -26.20 21.02
CA ARG A 374 -48.71 -26.92 20.29
C ARG A 374 -48.64 -28.46 20.48
N ALA A 375 -47.47 -29.01 20.79
CA ALA A 375 -47.30 -30.45 21.02
C ALA A 375 -47.69 -30.86 22.46
N VAL A 376 -47.82 -29.95 23.38
CA VAL A 376 -48.20 -30.15 24.79
C VAL A 376 -49.73 -29.95 25.02
N GLN A 377 -50.43 -29.33 24.06
CA GLN A 377 -51.89 -29.26 24.03
C GLN A 377 -52.49 -30.44 23.27
#